data_285d8b0e13c7a8e85c2bab07c523b4e4
#
_entry.id   285d8b0e13c7a8e85c2bab07c523b4e4
#
_cell.length_a   1.000
_cell.length_b   1.000
_cell.length_c   1.000
_cell.angle_alpha   90.00
_cell.angle_beta   90.00
_cell.angle_gamma   90.00
#
_symmetry.space_group_name_H-M   'P 1'
#
loop_
_entity.id
_entity.type
_entity.pdbx_description
1 polymer ?
#
loop_
_entity_poly.entity_id
_entity_poly.type
_entity_poly.pdbx_seq_one_letter_code
_entity_poly.pdbx_strand_id
1 'polypeptide(L)'
;MVHGVRLRGGKAEWYKNRFVLNAADRAAGLFGSNTNVGGFAGTTWAMVEGGQPPVELDYELNSLGINRFHDTLDGPFTAHPKYDVSTGELHSVNYHWPDLIDHVNYTVVGGDGRVTKNVAIPVADMPMMHDMSLTEKYVVVYDLPVTVNMDVLVAGYAFPFKWNNDRAARVGLLPRNGAADDIIWCDVDPCYVFHPLNAYDAADGTVVVDLCRYDNLMVDDRQGPFAEAPPTLDRWVIDPSTRRVSETRISDRPQEFPRHNPRFGLKEHRYGYTSEIKPGQVANLHGSTLKTDFSTGAVDEHDYGHGRGGAEPVFVPKIDGTNEDDGWLLTVVYDATTDGSELCVLDAADLGRGEVARISLPQRVPFGFHGNWVPDSSVAPS
;
A
#
# COMPACT_ATOMS: atom_id res chain seq x y z
N MET A 1 -0.39 15.56 -5.14
CA MET A 1 0.91 15.96 -5.73
C MET A 1 1.78 14.73 -5.82
N VAL A 2 2.54 14.56 -6.88
CA VAL A 2 3.52 13.48 -7.05
C VAL A 2 4.92 14.09 -7.03
N HIS A 3 5.89 13.31 -6.55
CA HIS A 3 7.31 13.63 -6.50
C HIS A 3 8.11 12.54 -7.17
N GLY A 4 9.16 12.88 -7.88
CA GLY A 4 10.07 11.94 -8.50
C GLY A 4 11.52 12.39 -8.38
N VAL A 5 12.39 11.42 -8.13
CA VAL A 5 13.85 11.59 -8.16
C VAL A 5 14.40 10.57 -9.14
N ARG A 6 15.12 11.04 -10.15
CA ARG A 6 15.80 10.15 -11.08
C ARG A 6 17.18 9.81 -10.57
N LEU A 7 17.42 8.53 -10.39
CA LEU A 7 18.72 7.99 -10.00
C LEU A 7 19.36 7.25 -11.19
N ARG A 8 20.57 7.62 -11.57
CA ARG A 8 21.34 6.95 -12.62
C ARG A 8 22.83 6.99 -12.33
N GLY A 9 23.51 5.87 -12.45
CA GLY A 9 24.96 5.78 -12.28
C GLY A 9 25.45 6.32 -10.92
N GLY A 10 24.69 6.09 -9.84
CA GLY A 10 25.02 6.57 -8.50
C GLY A 10 24.79 8.07 -8.27
N LYS A 11 24.03 8.74 -9.14
CA LYS A 11 23.74 10.18 -9.05
C LYS A 11 22.24 10.43 -9.13
N ALA A 12 21.78 11.46 -8.41
CA ALA A 12 20.47 12.05 -8.62
C ALA A 12 20.58 13.06 -9.77
N GLU A 13 19.92 12.77 -10.88
CA GLU A 13 19.99 13.61 -12.09
C GLU A 13 18.99 14.76 -12.03
N TRP A 14 17.79 14.52 -11.49
CA TRP A 14 16.77 15.53 -11.28
C TRP A 14 15.82 15.15 -10.12
N TYR A 15 15.16 16.17 -9.59
CA TYR A 15 13.98 16.09 -8.75
C TYR A 15 12.86 16.87 -9.43
N LYS A 16 11.66 16.29 -9.45
CA LYS A 16 10.45 16.95 -9.96
C LYS A 16 9.28 16.71 -9.04
N ASN A 17 8.37 17.66 -9.01
CA ASN A 17 7.04 17.48 -8.44
C ASN A 17 5.98 18.11 -9.34
N ARG A 18 4.78 17.54 -9.30
CA ARG A 18 3.63 18.03 -10.06
C ARG A 18 2.35 17.82 -9.28
N PHE A 19 1.44 18.75 -9.42
CA PHE A 19 0.05 18.47 -9.08
C PHE A 19 -0.54 17.54 -10.14
N VAL A 20 -1.18 16.47 -9.69
CA VAL A 20 -1.90 15.57 -10.58
C VAL A 20 -3.28 16.20 -10.83
N LEU A 21 -3.63 16.38 -12.10
CA LEU A 21 -4.83 17.07 -12.52
C LEU A 21 -5.59 16.20 -13.52
N ASN A 22 -6.79 15.77 -13.16
CA ASN A 22 -7.75 15.28 -14.14
C ASN A 22 -8.63 16.43 -14.68
N ALA A 23 -9.38 16.19 -15.75
CA ALA A 23 -10.18 17.23 -16.40
C ALA A 23 -11.34 17.71 -15.51
N ALA A 24 -11.92 16.83 -14.69
CA ALA A 24 -13.01 17.17 -13.77
C ALA A 24 -12.49 18.04 -12.61
N ASP A 25 -11.34 17.70 -12.04
CA ASP A 25 -10.71 18.47 -10.97
C ASP A 25 -10.32 19.87 -11.44
N ARG A 26 -9.84 20.00 -12.68
CA ARG A 26 -9.54 21.30 -13.30
C ARG A 26 -10.79 22.16 -13.42
N ALA A 27 -11.88 21.58 -13.89
CA ALA A 27 -13.15 22.29 -14.07
C ALA A 27 -13.78 22.74 -12.73
N ALA A 28 -13.59 21.96 -11.67
CA ALA A 28 -14.07 22.25 -10.31
C ALA A 28 -13.11 23.11 -9.48
N GLY A 29 -11.90 23.39 -9.97
CA GLY A 29 -10.84 24.05 -9.19
C GLY A 29 -10.31 23.21 -8.04
N LEU A 30 -10.55 21.88 -8.07
CA LEU A 30 -10.12 20.94 -7.06
C LEU A 30 -8.81 20.25 -7.50
N PHE A 31 -7.98 19.94 -6.53
CA PHE A 31 -6.79 19.13 -6.72
C PHE A 31 -7.09 17.71 -6.26
N GLY A 32 -6.91 16.72 -7.14
CA GLY A 32 -7.07 15.32 -6.80
C GLY A 32 -6.13 14.89 -5.67
N SER A 33 -6.64 14.11 -4.75
CA SER A 33 -5.87 13.49 -3.68
C SER A 33 -5.25 12.20 -4.20
N ASN A 34 -3.93 12.18 -4.48
CA ASN A 34 -3.24 10.96 -4.91
C ASN A 34 -2.49 10.38 -3.73
N THR A 35 -2.62 9.07 -3.53
CA THR A 35 -2.04 8.36 -2.41
C THR A 35 -0.89 7.46 -2.81
N ASN A 36 -0.83 7.03 -4.08
CA ASN A 36 0.23 6.15 -4.57
C ASN A 36 0.66 6.49 -6.01
N VAL A 37 1.86 6.07 -6.40
CA VAL A 37 2.40 6.16 -7.77
C VAL A 37 2.98 4.80 -8.13
N GLY A 38 2.67 4.30 -9.33
CA GLY A 38 3.18 3.03 -9.81
C GLY A 38 3.36 3.02 -11.31
N GLY A 39 4.03 1.99 -11.81
CA GLY A 39 4.22 1.75 -13.25
C GLY A 39 3.77 0.35 -13.64
N PHE A 40 3.04 0.24 -14.76
CA PHE A 40 2.60 -1.04 -15.32
C PHE A 40 2.35 -0.90 -16.82
N ALA A 41 2.63 -1.96 -17.59
CA ALA A 41 2.39 -2.02 -19.03
C ALA A 41 2.94 -0.80 -19.81
N GLY A 42 4.13 -0.32 -19.44
CA GLY A 42 4.80 0.80 -20.11
C GLY A 42 4.29 2.20 -19.73
N THR A 43 3.38 2.31 -18.77
CA THR A 43 2.83 3.58 -18.30
C THR A 43 3.11 3.82 -16.82
N THR A 44 3.14 5.08 -16.40
CA THR A 44 3.24 5.48 -14.97
C THR A 44 1.92 6.13 -14.57
N TRP A 45 1.44 5.81 -13.38
CA TRP A 45 0.16 6.30 -12.88
C TRP A 45 0.27 6.95 -11.52
N ALA A 46 -0.55 7.97 -11.30
CA ALA A 46 -0.93 8.44 -9.98
C ALA A 46 -2.30 7.85 -9.64
N MET A 47 -2.37 7.14 -8.52
CA MET A 47 -3.56 6.42 -8.07
C MET A 47 -4.22 7.12 -6.89
N VAL A 48 -5.53 6.94 -6.77
CA VAL A 48 -6.38 7.57 -5.74
C VAL A 48 -7.04 6.49 -4.90
N GLU A 49 -7.05 6.69 -3.62
CA GLU A 49 -7.72 5.82 -2.66
C GLU A 49 -9.24 5.84 -2.85
N GLY A 50 -9.85 4.65 -2.91
CA GLY A 50 -11.30 4.45 -2.93
C GLY A 50 -12.03 5.28 -4.00
N GLY A 51 -11.42 5.43 -5.16
CA GLY A 51 -11.87 6.46 -6.06
C GLY A 51 -11.80 6.12 -7.54
N GLN A 52 -11.39 7.11 -8.29
CA GLN A 52 -11.41 7.09 -9.73
C GLN A 52 -10.30 6.23 -10.33
N PRO A 53 -10.39 5.86 -11.62
CA PRO A 53 -9.26 5.25 -12.32
C PRO A 53 -7.98 6.09 -12.22
N PRO A 54 -6.80 5.46 -12.36
CA PRO A 54 -5.52 6.17 -12.22
C PRO A 54 -5.39 7.30 -13.24
N VAL A 55 -4.61 8.31 -12.89
CA VAL A 55 -4.18 9.36 -13.82
C VAL A 55 -2.83 8.97 -14.40
N GLU A 56 -2.76 8.82 -15.70
CA GLU A 56 -1.52 8.54 -16.42
C GLU A 56 -0.58 9.75 -16.39
N LEU A 57 0.70 9.48 -16.16
CA LEU A 57 1.76 10.47 -16.11
C LEU A 57 2.78 10.19 -17.22
N ASP A 58 3.30 11.27 -17.82
CA ASP A 58 4.49 11.15 -18.64
C ASP A 58 5.77 11.05 -17.79
N TYR A 59 6.93 10.88 -18.44
CA TYR A 59 8.21 10.77 -17.78
C TYR A 59 8.60 12.04 -16.99
N GLU A 60 8.02 13.18 -17.33
CA GLU A 60 8.22 14.47 -16.65
C GLU A 60 7.21 14.69 -15.52
N LEU A 61 6.40 13.67 -15.19
CA LEU A 61 5.31 13.67 -14.23
C LEU A 61 4.13 14.59 -14.58
N ASN A 62 3.99 15.00 -15.83
CA ASN A 62 2.81 15.73 -16.28
C ASN A 62 1.62 14.77 -16.42
N SER A 63 0.44 15.23 -16.04
CA SER A 63 -0.79 14.45 -16.19
C SER A 63 -1.20 14.39 -17.66
N LEU A 64 -1.32 13.19 -18.21
CA LEU A 64 -1.77 12.93 -19.58
C LEU A 64 -3.29 12.80 -19.66
N GLY A 65 -3.89 12.13 -18.68
CA GLY A 65 -5.33 11.89 -18.61
C GLY A 65 -5.69 10.71 -17.70
N ILE A 66 -6.96 10.36 -17.63
CA ILE A 66 -7.43 9.19 -16.92
C ILE A 66 -7.08 7.95 -17.73
N ASN A 67 -6.40 6.99 -17.10
CA ASN A 67 -6.11 5.69 -17.70
C ASN A 67 -7.25 4.71 -17.36
N ARG A 68 -7.97 4.25 -18.37
CA ARG A 68 -9.01 3.23 -18.27
C ARG A 68 -8.57 1.88 -18.83
N PHE A 69 -7.26 1.61 -18.85
CA PHE A 69 -6.72 0.33 -19.32
C PHE A 69 -7.24 -0.01 -20.72
N HIS A 70 -6.96 0.88 -21.68
CA HIS A 70 -7.45 0.79 -23.08
C HIS A 70 -9.00 0.74 -23.18
N ASP A 71 -9.68 1.53 -22.33
CA ASP A 71 -11.15 1.61 -22.23
C ASP A 71 -11.82 0.27 -21.84
N THR A 72 -11.09 -0.61 -21.18
CA THR A 72 -11.62 -1.88 -20.67
C THR A 72 -11.98 -1.86 -19.20
N LEU A 73 -11.56 -0.84 -18.44
CA LEU A 73 -11.95 -0.65 -17.04
C LEU A 73 -13.31 0.05 -16.95
N ASP A 74 -14.27 -0.64 -16.36
CA ASP A 74 -15.56 -0.06 -15.94
C ASP A 74 -15.57 0.05 -14.40
N GLY A 75 -15.66 1.29 -13.90
CA GLY A 75 -15.70 1.58 -12.47
C GLY A 75 -14.40 2.13 -11.88
N PRO A 76 -14.27 2.07 -10.54
CA PRO A 76 -13.13 2.58 -9.79
C PRO A 76 -11.91 1.69 -9.88
N PHE A 77 -10.75 2.24 -9.45
CA PHE A 77 -9.52 1.47 -9.27
C PHE A 77 -8.84 1.86 -7.96
N THR A 78 -8.17 0.90 -7.32
CA THR A 78 -7.48 1.09 -6.03
C THR A 78 -6.16 1.83 -6.17
N ALA A 79 -5.67 2.36 -5.05
CA ALA A 79 -4.28 2.82 -4.92
C ALA A 79 -3.28 1.68 -4.59
N HIS A 80 -3.76 0.46 -4.31
CA HIS A 80 -2.95 -0.68 -3.85
C HIS A 80 -3.06 -1.93 -4.72
N PRO A 81 -2.84 -1.84 -6.04
CA PRO A 81 -2.83 -3.04 -6.86
C PRO A 81 -1.60 -3.91 -6.55
N LYS A 82 -1.75 -5.23 -6.67
CA LYS A 82 -0.67 -6.20 -6.48
C LYS A 82 -0.23 -6.76 -7.83
N TYR A 83 1.06 -6.74 -8.08
CA TYR A 83 1.65 -7.28 -9.31
C TYR A 83 2.13 -8.72 -9.10
N ASP A 84 1.65 -9.61 -9.94
CA ASP A 84 2.14 -10.98 -10.01
C ASP A 84 3.23 -11.09 -11.07
N VAL A 85 4.48 -11.19 -10.64
CA VAL A 85 5.65 -11.29 -11.52
C VAL A 85 5.62 -12.56 -12.38
N SER A 86 4.96 -13.63 -11.90
CA SER A 86 4.92 -14.93 -12.58
C SER A 86 3.97 -14.96 -13.78
N THR A 87 2.84 -14.24 -13.67
CA THR A 87 1.83 -14.16 -14.74
C THR A 87 1.91 -12.85 -15.54
N GLY A 88 2.57 -11.84 -14.99
CA GLY A 88 2.60 -10.49 -15.56
C GLY A 88 1.28 -9.74 -15.40
N GLU A 89 0.42 -10.17 -14.48
CA GLU A 89 -0.89 -9.57 -14.23
C GLU A 89 -0.85 -8.60 -13.05
N LEU A 90 -1.74 -7.62 -13.10
CA LEU A 90 -2.00 -6.69 -12.00
C LEU A 90 -3.39 -7.00 -11.40
N HIS A 91 -3.45 -7.21 -10.10
CA HIS A 91 -4.65 -7.58 -9.37
C HIS A 91 -5.07 -6.48 -8.42
N SER A 92 -6.37 -6.24 -8.27
CA SER A 92 -6.90 -5.20 -7.40
C SER A 92 -8.26 -5.57 -6.82
N VAL A 93 -8.53 -5.13 -5.59
CA VAL A 93 -9.89 -5.06 -5.04
C VAL A 93 -10.25 -3.58 -4.94
N ASN A 94 -11.33 -3.22 -5.56
CA ASN A 94 -11.74 -1.83 -5.74
C ASN A 94 -13.03 -1.57 -5.00
N TYR A 95 -13.09 -0.49 -4.21
CA TYR A 95 -14.28 0.01 -3.57
C TYR A 95 -14.48 1.48 -3.93
N HIS A 96 -15.73 1.92 -3.97
CA HIS A 96 -16.07 3.33 -4.12
C HIS A 96 -17.48 3.55 -3.61
N TRP A 97 -17.60 4.02 -2.37
CA TRP A 97 -18.90 4.09 -1.69
C TRP A 97 -20.03 4.83 -2.43
N PRO A 98 -19.79 5.83 -3.28
CA PRO A 98 -20.86 6.43 -4.03
C PRO A 98 -21.46 5.54 -5.13
N ASP A 99 -20.65 4.66 -5.73
CA ASP A 99 -21.05 3.86 -6.90
C ASP A 99 -21.21 2.38 -6.56
N LEU A 100 -20.39 1.84 -5.63
CA LEU A 100 -20.38 0.43 -5.23
C LEU A 100 -20.93 0.30 -3.81
N ILE A 101 -22.28 0.23 -3.69
CA ILE A 101 -22.96 0.26 -2.37
C ILE A 101 -23.19 -1.11 -1.75
N ASP A 102 -23.18 -2.18 -2.53
CA ASP A 102 -23.48 -3.56 -2.13
C ASP A 102 -22.41 -4.58 -2.54
N HIS A 103 -21.32 -4.13 -3.15
CA HIS A 103 -20.23 -5.00 -3.59
C HIS A 103 -18.92 -4.21 -3.69
N VAL A 104 -17.81 -4.96 -3.78
CA VAL A 104 -16.50 -4.49 -4.22
C VAL A 104 -16.10 -5.27 -5.46
N ASN A 105 -15.22 -4.70 -6.29
CA ASN A 105 -14.81 -5.35 -7.53
C ASN A 105 -13.40 -5.93 -7.40
N TYR A 106 -13.26 -7.23 -7.61
CA TYR A 106 -11.97 -7.83 -7.89
C TYR A 106 -11.69 -7.73 -9.39
N THR A 107 -10.64 -7.00 -9.74
CA THR A 107 -10.26 -6.72 -11.12
C THR A 107 -8.86 -7.24 -11.42
N VAL A 108 -8.69 -7.86 -12.60
CA VAL A 108 -7.38 -8.30 -13.12
C VAL A 108 -7.08 -7.55 -14.41
N VAL A 109 -5.89 -6.99 -14.49
CA VAL A 109 -5.34 -6.35 -15.70
C VAL A 109 -4.21 -7.23 -16.24
N GLY A 110 -4.32 -7.66 -17.47
CA GLY A 110 -3.30 -8.46 -18.15
C GLY A 110 -2.03 -7.66 -18.44
N GLY A 111 -0.96 -8.36 -18.76
CA GLY A 111 0.33 -7.74 -19.12
C GLY A 111 0.29 -6.81 -20.34
N ASP A 112 -0.77 -6.88 -21.15
CA ASP A 112 -1.07 -5.97 -22.24
C ASP A 112 -1.79 -4.67 -21.82
N GLY A 113 -2.03 -4.51 -20.51
CA GLY A 113 -2.70 -3.33 -19.96
C GLY A 113 -4.23 -3.34 -20.12
N ARG A 114 -4.86 -4.48 -20.42
CA ARG A 114 -6.32 -4.60 -20.54
C ARG A 114 -6.92 -5.36 -19.37
N VAL A 115 -8.12 -4.95 -18.94
CA VAL A 115 -8.89 -5.72 -17.95
C VAL A 115 -9.32 -7.04 -18.58
N THR A 116 -8.93 -8.14 -17.94
CA THR A 116 -9.24 -9.51 -18.36
C THR A 116 -10.30 -10.17 -17.48
N LYS A 117 -10.48 -9.66 -16.25
CA LYS A 117 -11.44 -10.18 -15.29
C LYS A 117 -11.98 -9.06 -14.41
N ASN A 118 -13.28 -9.10 -14.13
CA ASN A 118 -13.93 -8.24 -13.14
C ASN A 118 -15.01 -9.05 -12.42
N VAL A 119 -14.92 -9.18 -11.09
CA VAL A 119 -15.83 -9.97 -10.26
C VAL A 119 -16.41 -9.08 -9.16
N ALA A 120 -17.72 -8.90 -9.14
CA ALA A 120 -18.41 -8.21 -8.07
C ALA A 120 -18.55 -9.16 -6.86
N ILE A 121 -17.88 -8.83 -5.76
CA ILE A 121 -17.92 -9.56 -4.49
C ILE A 121 -18.94 -8.86 -3.58
N PRO A 122 -20.06 -9.51 -3.22
CA PRO A 122 -21.07 -8.91 -2.37
C PRO A 122 -20.53 -8.59 -0.97
N VAL A 123 -20.77 -7.36 -0.52
CA VAL A 123 -20.48 -6.88 0.84
C VAL A 123 -21.60 -5.99 1.31
N ALA A 124 -21.78 -5.86 2.62
CA ALA A 124 -22.78 -4.96 3.21
C ALA A 124 -22.12 -3.70 3.78
N ASP A 125 -22.91 -2.67 4.03
CA ASP A 125 -22.54 -1.45 4.77
C ASP A 125 -21.39 -0.64 4.15
N MET A 126 -21.05 -0.86 2.89
CA MET A 126 -20.01 -0.11 2.15
C MET A 126 -18.69 -0.03 2.94
N PRO A 127 -18.00 -1.16 3.19
CA PRO A 127 -16.77 -1.17 3.96
C PRO A 127 -15.63 -0.44 3.23
N MET A 128 -14.76 0.19 4.00
CA MET A 128 -13.51 0.75 3.49
C MET A 128 -12.53 -0.40 3.26
N MET A 129 -12.34 -0.80 1.99
CA MET A 129 -11.38 -1.84 1.60
C MET A 129 -10.13 -1.22 0.97
N HIS A 130 -9.28 -0.70 1.83
CA HIS A 130 -8.12 0.09 1.44
C HIS A 130 -7.12 -0.69 0.58
N ASP A 131 -6.81 -1.91 0.97
CA ASP A 131 -5.84 -2.79 0.32
C ASP A 131 -6.36 -4.25 0.28
N MET A 132 -5.61 -5.11 -0.36
CA MET A 132 -5.83 -6.54 -0.47
C MET A 132 -4.51 -7.29 -0.37
N SER A 133 -4.55 -8.60 -0.15
CA SER A 133 -3.38 -9.45 -0.38
C SER A 133 -3.59 -10.41 -1.54
N LEU A 134 -2.49 -10.88 -2.09
CA LEU A 134 -2.49 -11.83 -3.20
C LEU A 134 -1.56 -13.00 -2.86
N THR A 135 -2.02 -14.23 -3.12
CA THR A 135 -1.19 -15.44 -3.12
C THR A 135 -1.19 -16.06 -4.51
N GLU A 136 -0.48 -17.15 -4.72
CA GLU A 136 -0.55 -17.87 -5.99
C GLU A 136 -1.96 -18.42 -6.28
N LYS A 137 -2.75 -18.75 -5.23
CA LYS A 137 -4.09 -19.34 -5.35
C LYS A 137 -5.23 -18.38 -5.08
N TYR A 138 -5.06 -17.41 -4.17
CA TYR A 138 -6.15 -16.61 -3.62
C TYR A 138 -5.92 -15.11 -3.72
N VAL A 139 -7.03 -14.40 -3.83
CA VAL A 139 -7.17 -13.00 -3.48
C VAL A 139 -7.68 -12.93 -2.05
N VAL A 140 -6.99 -12.20 -1.18
CA VAL A 140 -7.38 -12.02 0.22
C VAL A 140 -8.11 -10.69 0.36
N VAL A 141 -9.37 -10.74 0.77
CA VAL A 141 -10.29 -9.60 0.86
C VAL A 141 -10.56 -9.30 2.34
N TYR A 142 -10.33 -8.06 2.76
CA TYR A 142 -10.47 -7.62 4.15
C TYR A 142 -11.82 -6.92 4.37
N ASP A 143 -12.84 -7.66 4.83
CA ASP A 143 -14.16 -7.11 5.13
C ASP A 143 -14.27 -6.77 6.62
N LEU A 144 -13.77 -5.56 6.95
CA LEU A 144 -13.50 -5.12 8.32
C LEU A 144 -14.47 -4.00 8.76
N PRO A 145 -14.60 -3.73 10.09
CA PRO A 145 -15.66 -2.91 10.63
C PRO A 145 -15.46 -1.38 10.51
N VAL A 146 -14.85 -0.90 9.43
CA VAL A 146 -14.86 0.54 9.07
C VAL A 146 -15.75 0.70 7.85
N THR A 147 -16.90 1.33 8.03
CA THR A 147 -17.94 1.42 7.01
C THR A 147 -18.40 2.85 6.79
N VAL A 148 -19.11 3.10 5.71
CA VAL A 148 -19.76 4.41 5.49
C VAL A 148 -20.75 4.68 6.62
N ASN A 149 -20.66 5.87 7.21
CA ASN A 149 -21.57 6.33 8.24
C ASN A 149 -22.37 7.54 7.75
N MET A 150 -23.70 7.41 7.74
CA MET A 150 -24.60 8.42 7.19
C MET A 150 -24.62 9.71 8.01
N ASP A 151 -24.43 9.65 9.34
CA ASP A 151 -24.37 10.87 10.16
C ASP A 151 -23.12 11.69 9.84
N VAL A 152 -22.01 11.00 9.60
CA VAL A 152 -20.76 11.63 9.16
C VAL A 152 -20.88 12.26 7.78
N LEU A 153 -21.57 11.59 6.86
CA LEU A 153 -21.83 12.10 5.52
C LEU A 153 -22.73 13.34 5.58
N VAL A 154 -23.83 13.29 6.35
CA VAL A 154 -24.76 14.42 6.52
C VAL A 154 -24.10 15.60 7.22
N ALA A 155 -23.11 15.36 8.09
CA ALA A 155 -22.28 16.39 8.69
C ALA A 155 -21.32 17.07 7.70
N GLY A 156 -21.27 16.61 6.43
CA GLY A 156 -20.52 17.24 5.35
C GLY A 156 -19.06 16.77 5.22
N TYR A 157 -18.69 15.67 5.83
CA TYR A 157 -17.35 15.10 5.66
C TYR A 157 -17.25 14.37 4.31
N ALA A 158 -16.24 14.71 3.52
CA ALA A 158 -15.98 14.07 2.23
C ALA A 158 -15.53 12.60 2.35
N PHE A 159 -14.99 12.23 3.51
CA PHE A 159 -14.54 10.87 3.84
C PHE A 159 -15.44 10.33 4.98
N PRO A 160 -16.61 9.72 4.65
CA PRO A 160 -17.67 9.45 5.62
C PRO A 160 -17.55 8.09 6.32
N PHE A 161 -16.34 7.57 6.50
CA PHE A 161 -16.10 6.29 7.15
C PHE A 161 -16.01 6.43 8.67
N LYS A 162 -16.51 5.42 9.38
CA LYS A 162 -16.45 5.30 10.84
C LYS A 162 -16.42 3.84 11.26
N TRP A 163 -15.86 3.57 12.44
CA TRP A 163 -15.94 2.26 13.08
C TRP A 163 -17.39 1.87 13.34
N ASN A 164 -17.75 0.66 12.93
CA ASN A 164 -19.08 0.09 13.10
C ASN A 164 -19.03 -1.08 14.08
N ASN A 165 -19.43 -0.84 15.33
CA ASN A 165 -19.40 -1.85 16.39
C ASN A 165 -20.35 -3.04 16.15
N ASP A 166 -21.35 -2.88 15.29
CA ASP A 166 -22.35 -3.91 15.00
C ASP A 166 -21.92 -4.84 13.85
N ARG A 167 -20.76 -4.54 13.23
CA ARG A 167 -20.25 -5.32 12.11
C ARG A 167 -19.20 -6.33 12.56
N ALA A 168 -19.42 -7.60 12.19
CA ALA A 168 -18.40 -8.64 12.31
C ALA A 168 -17.22 -8.35 11.36
N ALA A 169 -16.00 -8.65 11.82
CA ALA A 169 -14.79 -8.63 11.00
C ALA A 169 -14.55 -9.99 10.39
N ARG A 170 -14.21 -10.04 9.11
CA ARG A 170 -13.89 -11.27 8.39
C ARG A 170 -12.88 -11.04 7.29
N VAL A 171 -12.17 -12.10 6.94
CA VAL A 171 -11.27 -12.16 5.78
C VAL A 171 -11.80 -13.18 4.78
N GLY A 172 -11.80 -12.81 3.50
CA GLY A 172 -12.26 -13.67 2.40
C GLY A 172 -11.08 -14.19 1.58
N LEU A 173 -11.07 -15.48 1.31
CA LEU A 173 -10.16 -16.12 0.36
C LEU A 173 -10.94 -16.43 -0.94
N LEU A 174 -10.81 -15.58 -1.95
CA LEU A 174 -11.39 -15.80 -3.26
C LEU A 174 -10.38 -16.53 -4.15
N PRO A 175 -10.67 -17.73 -4.65
CA PRO A 175 -9.81 -18.38 -5.64
C PRO A 175 -9.60 -17.45 -6.85
N ARG A 176 -8.36 -17.25 -7.29
CA ARG A 176 -8.04 -16.30 -8.39
C ARG A 176 -8.85 -16.56 -9.66
N ASN A 177 -9.16 -17.84 -9.94
CA ASN A 177 -9.98 -18.24 -11.08
C ASN A 177 -11.47 -18.43 -10.73
N GLY A 178 -11.86 -18.19 -9.47
CA GLY A 178 -13.22 -18.40 -8.98
C GLY A 178 -14.19 -17.28 -9.37
N ALA A 179 -15.47 -17.54 -9.11
CA ALA A 179 -16.56 -16.57 -9.11
C ALA A 179 -16.79 -16.02 -7.68
N ALA A 180 -17.65 -15.01 -7.53
CA ALA A 180 -17.91 -14.41 -6.23
C ALA A 180 -18.40 -15.41 -5.16
N ASP A 181 -19.20 -16.38 -5.56
CA ASP A 181 -19.75 -17.42 -4.66
C ASP A 181 -18.69 -18.43 -4.17
N ASP A 182 -17.52 -18.48 -4.79
CA ASP A 182 -16.42 -19.35 -4.39
C ASP A 182 -15.59 -18.76 -3.23
N ILE A 183 -15.89 -17.55 -2.78
CA ILE A 183 -15.14 -16.91 -1.69
C ILE A 183 -15.36 -17.66 -0.37
N ILE A 184 -14.26 -17.97 0.31
CA ILE A 184 -14.25 -18.61 1.62
C ILE A 184 -14.08 -17.54 2.69
N TRP A 185 -15.16 -17.20 3.38
CA TRP A 185 -15.12 -16.24 4.48
C TRP A 185 -14.70 -16.91 5.80
N CYS A 186 -13.76 -16.28 6.50
CA CYS A 186 -13.24 -16.67 7.81
C CYS A 186 -13.36 -15.49 8.76
N ASP A 187 -13.90 -15.71 9.96
CA ASP A 187 -14.03 -14.67 10.98
C ASP A 187 -12.65 -14.33 11.59
N VAL A 188 -12.45 -13.07 11.91
CA VAL A 188 -11.27 -12.54 12.62
C VAL A 188 -11.71 -11.65 13.79
N ASP A 189 -10.81 -11.39 14.71
CA ASP A 189 -11.08 -10.41 15.75
C ASP A 189 -11.28 -9.01 15.14
N PRO A 190 -12.21 -8.19 15.68
CA PRO A 190 -12.44 -6.84 15.19
C PRO A 190 -11.15 -6.04 15.14
N CYS A 191 -10.83 -5.54 13.94
CA CYS A 191 -9.60 -4.80 13.67
C CYS A 191 -9.73 -4.01 12.38
N TYR A 192 -8.69 -3.25 12.05
CA TYR A 192 -8.53 -2.68 10.71
C TYR A 192 -7.13 -2.97 10.16
N VAL A 193 -7.04 -3.09 8.84
CA VAL A 193 -5.80 -3.29 8.10
C VAL A 193 -5.76 -2.27 6.98
N PHE A 194 -4.81 -1.31 7.05
CA PHE A 194 -4.50 -0.48 5.89
C PHE A 194 -3.59 -1.25 4.93
N HIS A 195 -2.47 -1.76 5.42
CA HIS A 195 -1.45 -2.33 4.56
C HIS A 195 -1.02 -3.74 5.01
N PRO A 196 -1.27 -4.76 4.19
CA PRO A 196 -0.58 -6.03 4.31
C PRO A 196 0.84 -5.93 3.76
N LEU A 197 1.77 -6.67 4.38
CA LEU A 197 3.15 -6.76 3.95
C LEU A 197 3.30 -7.71 2.76
N ASN A 198 2.86 -8.95 2.94
CA ASN A 198 2.88 -10.01 1.92
C ASN A 198 1.91 -11.13 2.32
N ALA A 199 1.55 -11.95 1.35
CA ALA A 199 0.79 -13.18 1.61
C ALA A 199 1.29 -14.32 0.72
N TYR A 200 1.15 -15.58 1.20
CA TYR A 200 1.55 -16.75 0.45
C TYR A 200 0.78 -18.00 0.86
N ASP A 201 0.77 -18.98 -0.05
CA ASP A 201 0.22 -20.30 0.21
C ASP A 201 1.27 -21.19 0.89
N ALA A 202 1.02 -21.63 2.12
CA ALA A 202 1.91 -22.53 2.83
C ALA A 202 1.77 -23.98 2.33
N ALA A 203 2.80 -24.79 2.59
CA ALA A 203 2.85 -26.18 2.11
C ALA A 203 1.77 -27.10 2.71
N ASP A 204 1.23 -26.75 3.88
CA ASP A 204 0.14 -27.46 4.55
C ASP A 204 -1.26 -27.07 4.04
N GLY A 205 -1.33 -26.14 3.09
CA GLY A 205 -2.56 -25.66 2.48
C GLY A 205 -3.20 -24.47 3.19
N THR A 206 -2.57 -23.95 4.23
CA THR A 206 -2.97 -22.67 4.84
C THR A 206 -2.49 -21.47 4.02
N VAL A 207 -3.10 -20.31 4.25
CA VAL A 207 -2.68 -19.04 3.70
C VAL A 207 -2.08 -18.21 4.82
N VAL A 208 -0.84 -17.75 4.65
CA VAL A 208 -0.17 -16.86 5.61
C VAL A 208 -0.21 -15.44 5.10
N VAL A 209 -0.57 -14.50 5.98
CA VAL A 209 -0.59 -13.07 5.68
C VAL A 209 0.13 -12.32 6.80
N ASP A 210 1.14 -11.53 6.44
CA ASP A 210 1.75 -10.57 7.35
C ASP A 210 1.19 -9.18 7.06
N LEU A 211 0.82 -8.42 8.11
CA LEU A 211 0.07 -7.18 7.95
C LEU A 211 0.28 -6.21 9.13
N CYS A 212 0.00 -4.93 8.88
CA CYS A 212 -0.11 -3.92 9.93
C CYS A 212 -1.56 -3.87 10.43
N ARG A 213 -1.77 -4.20 11.71
CA ARG A 213 -3.08 -4.34 12.35
C ARG A 213 -3.36 -3.22 13.31
N TYR A 214 -4.54 -2.63 13.19
CA TYR A 214 -5.09 -1.63 14.12
C TYR A 214 -6.19 -2.28 14.95
N ASP A 215 -6.14 -2.16 16.28
CA ASP A 215 -7.19 -2.69 17.14
C ASP A 215 -8.54 -1.98 16.94
N ASN A 216 -8.50 -0.70 16.58
CA ASN A 216 -9.66 0.10 16.16
C ASN A 216 -9.22 1.27 15.28
N LEU A 217 -10.17 1.90 14.59
CA LEU A 217 -9.90 3.02 13.68
C LEU A 217 -11.14 3.91 13.53
N MET A 218 -10.97 5.24 13.59
CA MET A 218 -12.05 6.21 13.36
C MET A 218 -13.26 6.01 14.29
N VAL A 219 -13.03 5.64 15.54
CA VAL A 219 -14.07 5.53 16.57
C VAL A 219 -14.52 6.94 16.94
N ASP A 220 -13.61 7.77 17.42
CA ASP A 220 -13.82 9.15 17.87
C ASP A 220 -12.95 10.15 17.11
N ASP A 221 -11.69 9.81 16.83
CA ASP A 221 -10.77 10.68 16.11
C ASP A 221 -10.88 10.49 14.59
N ARG A 222 -11.09 11.61 13.90
CA ARG A 222 -11.23 11.66 12.44
C ARG A 222 -10.06 12.36 11.75
N GLN A 223 -9.06 12.78 12.50
CA GLN A 223 -7.94 13.58 11.96
C GLN A 223 -6.76 12.73 11.44
N GLY A 224 -6.73 11.46 11.78
CA GLY A 224 -5.67 10.58 11.30
C GLY A 224 -5.83 9.13 11.76
N PRO A 225 -5.24 8.20 11.00
CA PRO A 225 -5.40 6.78 11.27
C PRO A 225 -4.61 6.29 12.49
N PHE A 226 -3.67 7.09 13.04
CA PHE A 226 -2.68 6.58 14.01
C PHE A 226 -2.92 7.07 15.45
N ALA A 227 -3.92 7.91 15.68
CA ALA A 227 -4.09 8.57 16.97
C ALA A 227 -4.80 7.71 18.03
N GLU A 228 -5.75 6.85 17.62
CA GLU A 228 -6.56 6.04 18.54
C GLU A 228 -5.88 4.74 18.94
N ALA A 229 -5.43 3.96 17.96
CA ALA A 229 -4.74 2.70 18.18
C ALA A 229 -3.52 2.59 17.25
N PRO A 230 -2.30 2.65 17.79
CA PRO A 230 -1.10 2.49 16.96
C PRO A 230 -1.09 1.09 16.33
N PRO A 231 -0.71 1.01 15.04
CA PRO A 231 -0.68 -0.27 14.33
C PRO A 231 0.49 -1.14 14.78
N THR A 232 0.26 -2.44 14.78
CA THR A 232 1.23 -3.47 15.13
C THR A 232 1.51 -4.38 13.95
N LEU A 233 2.63 -5.10 13.97
CA LEU A 233 2.91 -6.11 12.95
C LEU A 233 2.40 -7.46 13.43
N ASP A 234 1.45 -8.02 12.68
CA ASP A 234 0.77 -9.26 13.02
C ASP A 234 0.88 -10.27 11.86
N ARG A 235 0.79 -11.55 12.17
CA ARG A 235 0.68 -12.66 11.22
C ARG A 235 -0.65 -13.36 11.37
N TRP A 236 -1.37 -13.54 10.29
CA TRP A 236 -2.56 -14.37 10.21
C TRP A 236 -2.24 -15.66 9.45
N VAL A 237 -2.63 -16.80 10.01
CA VAL A 237 -2.61 -18.11 9.37
C VAL A 237 -4.05 -18.55 9.16
N ILE A 238 -4.49 -18.57 7.92
CA ILE A 238 -5.88 -18.81 7.52
C ILE A 238 -5.99 -20.25 6.97
N ASP A 239 -6.79 -21.08 7.60
CA ASP A 239 -7.09 -22.41 7.09
C ASP A 239 -8.41 -22.40 6.30
N PRO A 240 -8.37 -22.50 4.96
CA PRO A 240 -9.57 -22.48 4.14
C PRO A 240 -10.48 -23.67 4.36
N SER A 241 -9.96 -24.80 4.84
CA SER A 241 -10.72 -26.04 5.05
C SER A 241 -11.59 -25.98 6.30
N THR A 242 -11.06 -25.39 7.37
CA THR A 242 -11.77 -25.23 8.66
C THR A 242 -12.36 -23.84 8.85
N ARG A 243 -12.03 -22.88 7.98
CA ARG A 243 -12.40 -21.47 8.05
C ARG A 243 -11.95 -20.78 9.35
N ARG A 244 -10.81 -21.19 9.87
CA ARG A 244 -10.22 -20.62 11.08
C ARG A 244 -9.04 -19.73 10.74
N VAL A 245 -8.89 -18.67 11.49
CA VAL A 245 -7.73 -17.78 11.46
C VAL A 245 -7.01 -17.86 12.80
N SER A 246 -5.71 -18.08 12.74
CA SER A 246 -4.83 -17.91 13.91
C SER A 246 -4.13 -16.57 13.77
N GLU A 247 -4.41 -15.65 14.68
CA GLU A 247 -3.84 -14.31 14.72
C GLU A 247 -2.70 -14.28 15.74
N THR A 248 -1.52 -13.87 15.30
CA THR A 248 -0.31 -13.82 16.15
C THR A 248 0.36 -12.48 16.01
N ARG A 249 0.58 -11.80 17.11
CA ARG A 249 1.39 -10.59 17.14
C ARG A 249 2.86 -10.92 16.98
N ILE A 250 3.49 -10.34 15.95
CA ILE A 250 4.92 -10.45 15.68
C ILE A 250 5.68 -9.35 16.42
N SER A 251 5.14 -8.13 16.42
CA SER A 251 5.72 -6.99 17.13
C SER A 251 4.62 -6.02 17.56
N ASP A 252 4.66 -5.61 18.83
CA ASP A 252 3.79 -4.59 19.42
C ASP A 252 4.35 -3.16 19.21
N ARG A 253 5.53 -3.02 18.62
CA ARG A 253 6.11 -1.74 18.27
C ARG A 253 5.25 -1.08 17.19
N PRO A 254 4.79 0.18 17.39
CA PRO A 254 3.97 0.87 16.40
C PRO A 254 4.71 1.03 15.06
N GLN A 255 4.14 0.47 13.99
CA GLN A 255 4.78 0.47 12.69
C GLN A 255 3.76 0.34 11.55
N GLU A 256 4.09 0.93 10.40
CA GLU A 256 3.24 0.93 9.22
C GLU A 256 4.07 1.00 7.93
N PHE A 257 3.37 1.10 6.79
CA PHE A 257 3.97 1.16 5.46
C PHE A 257 4.90 -0.03 5.19
N PRO A 258 4.36 -1.27 5.32
CA PRO A 258 5.16 -2.47 5.19
C PRO A 258 5.59 -2.70 3.75
N ARG A 259 6.85 -3.08 3.58
CA ARG A 259 7.46 -3.43 2.30
C ARG A 259 8.28 -4.71 2.43
N HIS A 260 8.40 -5.42 1.34
CA HIS A 260 9.27 -6.59 1.19
C HIS A 260 10.01 -6.54 -0.15
N ASN A 261 10.94 -7.44 -0.38
CA ASN A 261 11.54 -7.59 -1.69
C ASN A 261 10.48 -8.08 -2.69
N PRO A 262 10.16 -7.33 -3.76
CA PRO A 262 9.09 -7.69 -4.70
C PRO A 262 9.33 -9.01 -5.45
N ARG A 263 10.57 -9.54 -5.48
CA ARG A 263 10.86 -10.86 -6.02
C ARG A 263 10.29 -12.01 -5.19
N PHE A 264 9.94 -11.72 -3.91
CA PHE A 264 9.35 -12.64 -2.96
C PHE A 264 7.85 -12.36 -2.74
N GLY A 265 7.25 -11.49 -3.52
CA GLY A 265 5.80 -11.32 -3.52
C GLY A 265 5.08 -12.62 -3.83
N LEU A 266 3.98 -12.91 -3.14
CA LEU A 266 3.15 -14.13 -3.26
C LEU A 266 3.85 -15.42 -2.76
N LYS A 267 5.05 -15.32 -2.24
CA LYS A 267 5.89 -16.45 -1.77
C LYS A 267 6.23 -16.29 -0.31
N GLU A 268 6.60 -17.41 0.32
CA GLU A 268 7.22 -17.36 1.64
C GLU A 268 8.41 -16.40 1.63
N HIS A 269 8.47 -15.54 2.63
CA HIS A 269 9.49 -14.51 2.79
C HIS A 269 10.03 -14.54 4.22
N ARG A 270 11.25 -14.07 4.36
CA ARG A 270 11.94 -13.98 5.63
C ARG A 270 11.99 -12.56 6.17
N TYR A 271 12.07 -11.55 5.31
CA TYR A 271 12.28 -10.17 5.72
C TYR A 271 11.14 -9.25 5.34
N GLY A 272 10.75 -8.40 6.28
CA GLY A 272 9.84 -7.28 6.06
C GLY A 272 10.45 -5.98 6.55
N TYR A 273 10.10 -4.88 5.90
CA TYR A 273 10.57 -3.53 6.22
C TYR A 273 9.38 -2.63 6.48
N THR A 274 9.46 -1.83 7.55
CA THR A 274 8.36 -0.94 7.95
C THR A 274 8.92 0.41 8.39
N SER A 275 8.07 1.43 8.43
CA SER A 275 8.35 2.69 9.10
C SER A 275 7.75 2.64 10.50
N GLU A 276 8.55 2.99 11.51
CA GLU A 276 8.05 3.15 12.88
C GLU A 276 7.09 4.34 12.96
N ILE A 277 5.99 4.17 13.66
CA ILE A 277 5.05 5.24 13.99
C ILE A 277 5.33 5.75 15.40
N LYS A 278 5.63 7.05 15.53
CA LYS A 278 5.89 7.68 16.84
C LYS A 278 4.65 8.47 17.29
N PRO A 279 3.78 7.91 18.14
CA PRO A 279 2.57 8.59 18.60
C PRO A 279 2.88 9.93 19.30
N GLY A 280 2.03 10.94 19.09
CA GLY A 280 2.10 12.22 19.79
C GLY A 280 2.98 13.30 19.13
N GLN A 281 3.60 13.03 17.97
CA GLN A 281 4.34 14.03 17.20
C GLN A 281 3.54 14.46 15.96
N VAL A 282 3.58 15.72 15.56
CA VAL A 282 2.88 16.23 14.36
C VAL A 282 3.44 15.61 13.06
N ALA A 283 4.66 15.10 13.13
CA ALA A 283 5.31 14.31 12.09
C ALA A 283 5.16 12.78 12.33
N ASN A 284 4.08 12.36 12.93
CA ASN A 284 3.84 11.03 13.52
C ASN A 284 3.92 9.86 12.54
N LEU A 285 3.95 10.15 11.27
CA LEU A 285 4.01 9.15 10.20
C LEU A 285 5.43 8.64 9.94
N HIS A 286 6.43 9.17 10.65
CA HIS A 286 7.81 8.98 10.26
C HIS A 286 8.71 8.81 11.47
N GLY A 287 9.18 7.59 11.68
CA GLY A 287 10.15 7.23 12.69
C GLY A 287 11.41 6.60 12.08
N SER A 288 11.92 5.61 12.76
CA SER A 288 12.98 4.75 12.28
C SER A 288 12.50 3.83 11.15
N THR A 289 13.41 3.38 10.30
CA THR A 289 13.14 2.22 9.43
C THR A 289 13.46 0.94 10.19
N LEU A 290 12.53 -0.01 10.17
CA LEU A 290 12.65 -1.31 10.84
C LEU A 290 12.79 -2.42 9.80
N LYS A 291 13.60 -3.44 10.10
CA LYS A 291 13.71 -4.70 9.37
C LYS A 291 13.36 -5.84 10.33
N THR A 292 12.32 -6.59 10.03
CA THR A 292 11.92 -7.77 10.80
C THR A 292 12.39 -9.04 10.09
N ASP A 293 13.09 -9.91 10.82
CA ASP A 293 13.40 -11.28 10.40
C ASP A 293 12.32 -12.22 10.94
N PHE A 294 11.39 -12.65 10.11
CA PHE A 294 10.27 -13.53 10.51
C PHE A 294 10.70 -14.93 10.93
N SER A 295 11.92 -15.36 10.60
CA SER A 295 12.45 -16.67 11.00
C SER A 295 12.98 -16.70 12.42
N THR A 296 13.45 -15.55 12.93
CA THR A 296 14.08 -15.42 14.25
C THR A 296 13.32 -14.51 15.20
N GLY A 297 12.43 -13.64 14.67
CA GLY A 297 11.77 -12.56 15.40
C GLY A 297 12.71 -11.38 15.71
N ALA A 298 13.93 -11.36 15.17
CA ALA A 298 14.84 -10.24 15.36
C ALA A 298 14.38 -9.01 14.58
N VAL A 299 14.60 -7.83 15.17
CA VAL A 299 14.30 -6.54 14.54
C VAL A 299 15.57 -5.69 14.51
N ASP A 300 16.02 -5.35 13.30
CA ASP A 300 17.05 -4.34 13.08
C ASP A 300 16.42 -2.98 12.84
N GLU A 301 17.14 -1.92 13.20
CA GLU A 301 16.64 -0.55 13.15
C GLU A 301 17.66 0.40 12.55
N HIS A 302 17.16 1.35 11.72
CA HIS A 302 17.89 2.55 11.38
C HIS A 302 17.16 3.77 11.92
N ASP A 303 17.72 4.43 12.94
CA ASP A 303 17.26 5.71 13.48
C ASP A 303 17.94 6.86 12.72
N TYR A 304 17.15 7.75 12.14
CA TYR A 304 17.64 8.91 11.38
C TYR A 304 18.18 10.04 12.26
N GLY A 305 18.05 9.92 13.59
CA GLY A 305 18.48 10.89 14.57
C GLY A 305 17.43 11.95 14.93
N HIS A 306 17.82 12.85 15.80
CA HIS A 306 16.91 13.83 16.39
C HIS A 306 16.26 14.73 15.33
N GLY A 307 14.95 14.87 15.40
CA GLY A 307 14.15 15.72 14.52
C GLY A 307 13.97 15.17 13.09
N ARG A 308 14.46 13.98 12.81
CA ARG A 308 14.36 13.33 11.49
C ARG A 308 13.53 12.08 11.56
N GLY A 309 12.79 11.80 10.49
CA GLY A 309 11.98 10.58 10.39
C GLY A 309 11.77 10.16 8.95
N GLY A 310 11.89 8.84 8.71
CA GLY A 310 11.76 8.21 7.41
C GLY A 310 10.32 7.80 7.12
N ALA A 311 9.84 8.10 5.92
CA ALA A 311 8.59 7.60 5.37
C ALA A 311 8.69 6.11 4.98
N GLU A 312 7.76 5.63 4.15
CA GLU A 312 7.74 4.27 3.62
C GLU A 312 9.09 3.83 3.04
N PRO A 313 9.64 2.66 3.46
CA PRO A 313 10.91 2.14 2.96
C PRO A 313 10.73 1.31 1.68
N VAL A 314 10.82 1.94 0.51
CA VAL A 314 10.64 1.25 -0.78
C VAL A 314 11.82 0.35 -1.09
N PHE A 315 11.60 -0.95 -1.22
CA PHE A 315 12.65 -1.92 -1.52
C PHE A 315 12.99 -1.93 -3.02
N VAL A 316 14.28 -1.80 -3.32
CA VAL A 316 14.84 -1.92 -4.67
C VAL A 316 15.84 -3.07 -4.72
N PRO A 317 15.51 -4.19 -5.42
CA PRO A 317 16.42 -5.33 -5.49
C PRO A 317 17.74 -4.98 -6.17
N LYS A 318 18.86 -5.47 -5.66
CA LYS A 318 20.14 -5.46 -6.40
C LYS A 318 20.00 -6.33 -7.65
N ILE A 319 20.57 -5.89 -8.76
CA ILE A 319 20.45 -6.59 -10.05
C ILE A 319 20.97 -8.04 -9.93
N ASP A 320 22.14 -8.21 -9.34
CA ASP A 320 22.80 -9.51 -9.16
C ASP A 320 22.58 -10.09 -7.75
N GLY A 321 21.61 -9.55 -7.00
CA GLY A 321 21.30 -10.03 -5.64
C GLY A 321 20.73 -11.44 -5.65
N THR A 322 21.25 -12.30 -4.77
CA THR A 322 20.84 -13.70 -4.62
C THR A 322 20.10 -13.96 -3.32
N ASN A 323 20.34 -13.16 -2.29
CA ASN A 323 19.63 -13.24 -1.03
C ASN A 323 18.38 -12.38 -1.06
N GLU A 324 17.42 -12.68 -0.21
CA GLU A 324 16.16 -11.94 -0.12
C GLU A 324 16.36 -10.47 0.24
N ASP A 325 17.31 -10.17 1.12
CA ASP A 325 17.65 -8.83 1.57
C ASP A 325 18.74 -8.14 0.73
N ASP A 326 19.19 -8.75 -0.38
CA ASP A 326 20.08 -8.09 -1.34
C ASP A 326 19.34 -6.97 -2.10
N GLY A 327 19.32 -5.79 -1.49
CA GLY A 327 18.58 -4.64 -2.00
C GLY A 327 19.00 -3.33 -1.37
N TRP A 328 18.28 -2.29 -1.77
CA TRP A 328 18.33 -0.96 -1.21
C TRP A 328 16.95 -0.58 -0.70
N LEU A 329 16.89 0.19 0.38
CA LEU A 329 15.66 0.87 0.79
C LEU A 329 15.77 2.34 0.42
N LEU A 330 14.78 2.83 -0.32
CA LEU A 330 14.63 4.23 -0.65
C LEU A 330 13.53 4.82 0.22
N THR A 331 13.84 5.87 0.99
CA THR A 331 12.84 6.54 1.82
C THR A 331 13.00 8.05 1.78
N VAL A 332 11.90 8.77 1.78
CA VAL A 332 11.91 10.22 1.97
C VAL A 332 11.99 10.50 3.46
N VAL A 333 13.02 11.22 3.86
CA VAL A 333 13.23 11.63 5.26
C VAL A 333 12.87 13.11 5.40
N TYR A 334 12.00 13.41 6.36
CA TYR A 334 11.75 14.78 6.80
C TYR A 334 12.72 15.17 7.91
N ASP A 335 13.28 16.37 7.81
CA ASP A 335 14.14 16.97 8.82
C ASP A 335 13.48 18.23 9.38
N ALA A 336 12.98 18.14 10.62
CA ALA A 336 12.31 19.24 11.30
C ALA A 336 13.29 20.37 11.69
N THR A 337 14.60 20.13 11.73
CA THR A 337 15.59 21.15 12.08
C THR A 337 15.82 22.14 10.94
N THR A 338 15.62 21.70 9.72
CA THR A 338 15.78 22.51 8.49
C THR A 338 14.45 22.77 7.78
N ASP A 339 13.35 22.17 8.24
CA ASP A 339 12.06 22.07 7.52
C ASP A 339 12.25 21.60 6.07
N GLY A 340 13.16 20.63 5.89
CA GLY A 340 13.61 20.12 4.60
C GLY A 340 13.27 18.64 4.41
N SER A 341 13.58 18.13 3.23
CA SER A 341 13.44 16.69 2.93
C SER A 341 14.66 16.17 2.19
N GLU A 342 14.96 14.91 2.44
CA GLU A 342 16.03 14.17 1.80
C GLU A 342 15.49 12.84 1.26
N LEU A 343 16.05 12.36 0.17
CA LEU A 343 15.90 10.95 -0.21
C LEU A 343 17.11 10.20 0.34
N CYS A 344 16.88 9.29 1.27
CA CYS A 344 17.89 8.43 1.87
C CYS A 344 17.87 7.05 1.22
N VAL A 345 19.08 6.46 1.09
CA VAL A 345 19.29 5.10 0.60
C VAL A 345 19.96 4.30 1.70
N LEU A 346 19.34 3.20 2.13
CA LEU A 346 19.88 2.26 3.09
C LEU A 346 20.26 0.94 2.40
N ASP A 347 21.22 0.20 2.95
CA ASP A 347 21.43 -1.20 2.58
C ASP A 347 20.40 -2.07 3.29
N ALA A 348 19.54 -2.74 2.53
CA ALA A 348 18.47 -3.55 3.10
C ALA A 348 18.98 -4.78 3.87
N ALA A 349 20.22 -5.22 3.63
CA ALA A 349 20.84 -6.31 4.36
C ALA A 349 21.38 -5.89 5.75
N ASP A 350 21.77 -4.60 5.90
CA ASP A 350 22.45 -4.09 7.12
C ASP A 350 22.00 -2.64 7.40
N LEU A 351 20.92 -2.47 8.15
CA LEU A 351 20.42 -1.16 8.56
C LEU A 351 21.37 -0.44 9.53
N GLY A 352 22.14 -1.19 10.30
CA GLY A 352 23.10 -0.65 11.26
C GLY A 352 24.28 0.06 10.60
N ARG A 353 24.51 -0.19 9.30
CA ARG A 353 25.55 0.51 8.52
C ARG A 353 25.27 2.00 8.34
N GLY A 354 24.01 2.42 8.48
CA GLY A 354 23.57 3.79 8.23
C GLY A 354 23.26 4.08 6.76
N GLU A 355 23.03 5.36 6.47
CA GLU A 355 22.67 5.78 5.11
C GLU A 355 23.85 5.60 4.16
N VAL A 356 23.63 4.82 3.10
CA VAL A 356 24.60 4.62 2.00
C VAL A 356 24.70 5.89 1.12
N ALA A 357 23.58 6.57 0.95
CA ALA A 357 23.50 7.84 0.26
C ALA A 357 22.38 8.70 0.84
N ARG A 358 22.59 10.01 0.78
CA ARG A 358 21.63 11.04 1.17
C ARG A 358 21.59 12.11 0.08
N ILE A 359 20.39 12.39 -0.40
CA ILE A 359 20.14 13.35 -1.48
C ILE A 359 19.22 14.42 -0.94
N SER A 360 19.78 15.62 -0.68
CA SER A 360 18.98 16.77 -0.27
C SER A 360 18.06 17.21 -1.38
N LEU A 361 16.77 17.33 -1.09
CA LEU A 361 15.77 17.77 -2.05
C LEU A 361 15.65 19.30 -2.03
N PRO A 362 15.37 19.93 -3.19
CA PRO A 362 15.37 21.39 -3.29
C PRO A 362 14.20 22.06 -2.55
N GLN A 363 13.23 21.26 -2.09
CA GLN A 363 12.10 21.74 -1.30
C GLN A 363 11.55 20.60 -0.42
N ARG A 364 10.84 20.99 0.64
CA ARG A 364 10.17 20.05 1.51
C ARG A 364 9.14 19.23 0.73
N VAL A 365 9.21 17.91 0.85
CA VAL A 365 8.15 17.00 0.42
C VAL A 365 7.05 17.03 1.48
N PRO A 366 5.81 17.34 1.14
CA PRO A 366 4.68 17.22 2.08
C PRO A 366 4.58 15.80 2.63
N PHE A 367 4.05 15.65 3.84
CA PHE A 367 3.74 14.34 4.36
C PHE A 367 2.81 13.63 3.37
N GLY A 368 3.24 12.47 2.93
CA GLY A 368 2.56 11.65 1.95
C GLY A 368 2.42 10.22 2.47
N PHE A 369 2.02 9.32 1.60
CA PHE A 369 1.78 7.93 1.96
C PHE A 369 2.78 7.01 1.25
N HIS A 370 2.64 6.83 -0.07
CA HIS A 370 3.34 5.78 -0.79
C HIS A 370 4.26 6.30 -1.88
N GLY A 371 5.32 5.53 -2.11
CA GLY A 371 6.21 5.67 -3.25
C GLY A 371 6.53 4.32 -3.87
N ASN A 372 7.09 4.36 -5.08
CA ASN A 372 7.56 3.14 -5.74
C ASN A 372 8.83 3.41 -6.56
N TRP A 373 9.61 2.36 -6.73
CA TRP A 373 10.68 2.32 -7.72
C TRP A 373 10.12 1.96 -9.09
N VAL A 374 10.31 2.84 -10.06
CA VAL A 374 9.90 2.60 -11.45
C VAL A 374 11.16 2.53 -12.32
N PRO A 375 11.56 1.33 -12.81
CA PRO A 375 12.73 1.19 -13.66
C PRO A 375 12.55 1.94 -14.99
N ASP A 376 13.61 2.59 -15.49
CA ASP A 376 13.60 3.28 -16.80
C ASP A 376 13.12 2.35 -17.93
N SER A 377 13.50 1.06 -17.89
CA SER A 377 13.11 0.06 -18.90
C SER A 377 11.60 -0.19 -19.00
N SER A 378 10.84 0.18 -17.98
CA SER A 378 9.38 0.00 -17.96
C SER A 378 8.58 1.21 -18.46
N VAL A 379 9.22 2.40 -18.56
CA VAL A 379 8.50 3.67 -18.85
C VAL A 379 9.27 4.68 -19.69
N ALA A 380 10.56 4.46 -19.96
CA ALA A 380 11.32 5.40 -20.79
C ALA A 380 10.86 5.32 -22.26
N PRO A 381 10.67 6.44 -22.96
CA PRO A 381 10.49 6.42 -24.41
C PRO A 381 11.72 5.76 -25.05
N SER A 382 11.46 4.87 -25.98
CA SER A 382 12.45 4.19 -26.81
C SER A 382 13.29 5.19 -27.62
#